data_17d0fd76e5ddd8bb14ecfeaa96ab11b7
#
_entry.id   17d0fd76e5ddd8bb14ecfeaa96ab11b7
#
_cell.length_a   1.000
_cell.length_b   1.000
_cell.length_c   1.000
_cell.angle_alpha   90.00
_cell.angle_beta   90.00
_cell.angle_gamma   90.00
#
_symmetry.space_group_name_H-M   'P 1'
#
loop_
_entity.id
_entity.type
_entity.pdbx_description
1 polymer ?
#
loop_
_entity_poly.entity_id
_entity_poly.type
_entity_poly.pdbx_seq_one_letter_code
_entity_poly.pdbx_strand_id
1 'polypeptide(L)'
;NEQRGKGDEYRRDVLQKYTDFVNKEKDFPITQFVSRHSSSSEAVGYGKTMMFFHMLRQELGDENFVRALRQFYKQFKFKQATFDDLQTTFSTIAGKDFSQHFAQWIHRSGAPNLHLKQAHAERTAQGFKLKLLVEQTQPGELYQLTVPVSVTLEGEELAHQSQIVLNQKTND
;
A
#
# COMPACT_ATOMS: atom_id res chain seq x y z
N ASN A 1 19.72 5.84 11.14
CA ASN A 1 19.53 4.53 10.49
C ASN A 1 18.75 3.53 11.36
N GLU A 2 18.98 3.47 12.68
CA GLU A 2 18.26 2.57 13.59
C GLU A 2 16.73 2.80 13.63
N GLN A 3 16.28 4.05 13.58
CA GLN A 3 14.85 4.39 13.56
C GLN A 3 14.16 3.97 12.25
N ARG A 4 14.86 3.98 11.12
CA ARG A 4 14.32 3.47 9.85
C ARG A 4 14.13 1.96 9.89
N GLY A 5 15.09 1.22 10.43
CA GLY A 5 14.99 -0.24 10.60
C GLY A 5 13.78 -0.65 11.46
N LYS A 6 13.55 0.04 12.57
CA LYS A 6 12.36 -0.19 13.43
C LYS A 6 11.03 0.07 12.71
N GLY A 7 10.99 1.07 11.82
CA GLY A 7 9.81 1.35 11.02
C GLY A 7 9.52 0.24 9.99
N ASP A 8 10.55 -0.31 9.37
CA ASP A 8 10.41 -1.42 8.42
C ASP A 8 9.97 -2.71 9.13
N GLU A 9 10.55 -3.01 10.28
CA GLU A 9 10.16 -4.13 11.13
C GLU A 9 8.70 -4.03 11.57
N TYR A 10 8.28 -2.86 12.07
CA TYR A 10 6.89 -2.62 12.46
C TYR A 10 5.91 -2.83 11.30
N ARG A 11 6.21 -2.35 10.09
CA ARG A 11 5.35 -2.58 8.91
C ARG A 11 5.26 -4.05 8.53
N ARG A 12 6.36 -4.78 8.64
CA ARG A 12 6.39 -6.23 8.40
C ARG A 12 5.50 -6.97 9.40
N ASP A 13 5.60 -6.63 10.69
CA ASP A 13 4.76 -7.21 11.74
C ASP A 13 3.28 -6.94 11.50
N VAL A 14 2.94 -5.73 11.06
CA VAL A 14 1.55 -5.35 10.74
C VAL A 14 1.01 -6.19 9.58
N LEU A 15 1.79 -6.40 8.51
CA LEU A 15 1.41 -7.25 7.38
C LEU A 15 1.27 -8.71 7.81
N GLN A 16 2.16 -9.20 8.67
CA GLN A 16 2.09 -10.55 9.22
C GLN A 16 0.80 -10.74 10.04
N LYS A 17 0.48 -9.80 10.93
CA LYS A 17 -0.77 -9.83 11.71
C LYS A 17 -2.02 -9.86 10.83
N TYR A 18 -2.03 -9.11 9.72
CA TYR A 18 -3.15 -9.17 8.78
C TYR A 18 -3.28 -10.58 8.19
N THR A 19 -2.18 -11.18 7.75
CA THR A 19 -2.16 -12.55 7.20
C THR A 19 -2.60 -13.61 8.22
N ASP A 20 -2.19 -13.46 9.48
CA ASP A 20 -2.44 -14.45 10.52
C ASP A 20 -3.88 -14.40 11.07
N PHE A 21 -4.47 -13.22 11.17
CA PHE A 21 -5.73 -13.01 11.90
C PHE A 21 -6.92 -12.67 11.01
N VAL A 22 -6.70 -12.22 9.77
CA VAL A 22 -7.76 -11.79 8.87
C VAL A 22 -8.03 -12.86 7.81
N ASN A 23 -9.30 -13.28 7.73
CA ASN A 23 -9.80 -14.17 6.69
C ASN A 23 -11.10 -13.57 6.13
N LYS A 24 -11.68 -14.23 5.12
CA LYS A 24 -12.88 -13.73 4.42
C LYS A 24 -14.06 -13.40 5.36
N GLU A 25 -14.19 -14.08 6.49
CA GLU A 25 -15.29 -13.90 7.44
C GLU A 25 -15.01 -12.77 8.46
N LYS A 26 -13.73 -12.42 8.64
CA LYS A 26 -13.26 -11.46 9.64
C LYS A 26 -12.75 -10.15 9.02
N ASP A 27 -12.75 -10.07 7.70
CA ASP A 27 -12.34 -8.86 6.99
C ASP A 27 -13.55 -7.96 6.71
N PHE A 28 -13.32 -6.66 6.74
CA PHE A 28 -14.34 -5.65 6.51
C PHE A 28 -13.71 -4.37 5.92
N PRO A 29 -14.48 -3.52 5.24
CA PRO A 29 -14.01 -2.20 4.80
C PRO A 29 -13.57 -1.35 5.99
N ILE A 30 -12.49 -0.59 5.85
CA ILE A 30 -11.97 0.27 6.93
C ILE A 30 -13.05 1.24 7.43
N THR A 31 -13.97 1.67 6.57
CA THR A 31 -15.11 2.52 6.93
C THR A 31 -16.04 1.91 7.98
N GLN A 32 -16.02 0.59 8.17
CA GLN A 32 -16.84 -0.12 9.17
C GLN A 32 -16.09 -0.32 10.51
N PHE A 33 -14.85 0.13 10.60
CA PHE A 33 -14.09 0.02 11.85
C PHE A 33 -14.65 0.96 12.91
N VAL A 34 -15.08 0.40 14.04
CA VAL A 34 -15.60 1.16 15.19
C VAL A 34 -14.61 1.12 16.35
N SER A 35 -14.11 -0.06 16.69
CA SER A 35 -13.20 -0.22 17.82
C SER A 35 -12.39 -1.51 17.72
N ARG A 36 -11.28 -1.55 18.45
CA ARG A 36 -10.46 -2.74 18.59
C ARG A 36 -11.07 -3.70 19.64
N HIS A 37 -11.61 -4.81 19.19
CA HIS A 37 -12.17 -5.86 20.05
C HIS A 37 -11.62 -7.25 19.74
N SER A 38 -10.79 -7.40 18.71
CA SER A 38 -10.13 -8.65 18.33
C SER A 38 -8.83 -8.36 17.58
N SER A 39 -7.97 -9.37 17.42
CA SER A 39 -6.74 -9.26 16.62
C SER A 39 -7.04 -8.97 15.16
N SER A 40 -8.13 -9.50 14.59
CA SER A 40 -8.56 -9.20 13.23
C SER A 40 -9.04 -7.74 13.08
N SER A 41 -9.85 -7.23 14.03
CA SER A 41 -10.29 -5.84 14.00
C SER A 41 -9.12 -4.86 14.19
N GLU A 42 -8.11 -5.23 14.99
CA GLU A 42 -6.86 -4.47 15.09
C GLU A 42 -6.09 -4.46 13.76
N ALA A 43 -5.93 -5.64 13.14
CA ALA A 43 -5.18 -5.77 11.90
C ALA A 43 -5.82 -4.99 10.74
N VAL A 44 -7.17 -4.95 10.66
CA VAL A 44 -7.89 -4.15 9.67
C VAL A 44 -7.89 -2.67 10.06
N GLY A 45 -8.41 -2.33 11.23
CA GLY A 45 -8.65 -0.94 11.63
C GLY A 45 -7.40 -0.11 11.82
N TYR A 46 -6.35 -0.67 12.41
CA TYR A 46 -5.06 0.02 12.59
C TYR A 46 -4.03 -0.40 11.53
N GLY A 47 -3.86 -1.71 11.32
CA GLY A 47 -2.81 -2.24 10.46
C GLY A 47 -2.99 -1.85 8.99
N LYS A 48 -4.12 -2.21 8.39
CA LYS A 48 -4.43 -1.89 6.99
C LYS A 48 -4.50 -0.37 6.78
N THR A 49 -5.08 0.38 7.74
CA THR A 49 -5.13 1.84 7.69
C THR A 49 -3.73 2.47 7.72
N MET A 50 -2.83 2.00 8.59
CA MET A 50 -1.46 2.48 8.64
C MET A 50 -0.72 2.22 7.31
N MET A 51 -0.90 1.02 6.71
CA MET A 51 -0.30 0.70 5.42
C MET A 51 -0.88 1.54 4.29
N PHE A 52 -2.18 1.85 4.32
CA PHE A 52 -2.82 2.78 3.40
C PHE A 52 -2.18 4.17 3.45
N PHE A 53 -2.00 4.74 4.63
CA PHE A 53 -1.31 6.03 4.78
C PHE A 53 0.17 5.97 4.40
N HIS A 54 0.83 4.83 4.63
CA HIS A 54 2.20 4.63 4.19
C HIS A 54 2.30 4.66 2.65
N MET A 55 1.38 4.01 1.93
CA MET A 55 1.33 4.04 0.46
C MET A 55 1.05 5.47 -0.06
N LEU A 56 0.10 6.19 0.52
CA LEU A 56 -0.16 7.59 0.18
C LEU A 56 1.09 8.46 0.38
N ARG A 57 1.81 8.26 1.47
CA ARG A 57 3.05 8.98 1.75
C ARG A 57 4.14 8.69 0.72
N GLN A 58 4.29 7.42 0.31
CA GLN A 58 5.25 7.04 -0.72
C GLN A 58 4.91 7.68 -2.09
N GLU A 59 3.62 7.76 -2.41
CA GLU A 59 3.17 8.32 -3.68
C GLU A 59 3.27 9.86 -3.73
N LEU A 60 2.95 10.54 -2.62
CA LEU A 60 2.93 12.00 -2.52
C LEU A 60 4.28 12.62 -2.16
N GLY A 61 5.16 11.86 -1.54
CA GLY A 61 6.33 12.36 -0.84
C GLY A 61 5.97 13.01 0.51
N ASP A 62 6.97 13.16 1.37
CA ASP A 62 6.78 13.61 2.75
C ASP A 62 6.15 15.00 2.85
N GLU A 63 6.59 15.93 2.00
CA GLU A 63 6.13 17.32 2.03
C GLU A 63 4.63 17.43 1.73
N ASN A 64 4.17 16.87 0.59
CA ASN A 64 2.77 16.92 0.20
C ASN A 64 1.88 16.12 1.15
N PHE A 65 2.36 14.98 1.62
CA PHE A 65 1.64 14.17 2.60
C PHE A 65 1.37 14.94 3.90
N VAL A 66 2.39 15.57 4.47
CA VAL A 66 2.25 16.39 5.69
C VAL A 66 1.38 17.63 5.43
N ARG A 67 1.53 18.26 4.24
CA ARG A 67 0.69 19.39 3.83
C ARG A 67 -0.79 19.00 3.76
N ALA A 68 -1.11 17.84 3.18
CA ALA A 68 -2.47 17.32 3.10
C ALA A 68 -3.07 17.06 4.50
N LEU A 69 -2.33 16.42 5.40
CA LEU A 69 -2.78 16.21 6.78
C LEU A 69 -3.01 17.52 7.54
N ARG A 70 -2.12 18.49 7.39
CA ARG A 70 -2.29 19.82 8.02
C ARG A 70 -3.51 20.55 7.47
N GLN A 71 -3.75 20.49 6.15
CA GLN A 71 -4.92 21.08 5.52
C GLN A 71 -6.21 20.40 6.00
N PHE A 72 -6.23 19.07 6.03
CA PHE A 72 -7.35 18.30 6.56
C PHE A 72 -7.67 18.68 8.00
N TYR A 73 -6.65 18.71 8.88
CA TYR A 73 -6.83 19.12 10.26
C TYR A 73 -7.37 20.55 10.39
N LYS A 74 -6.83 21.51 9.61
CA LYS A 74 -7.30 22.91 9.60
C LYS A 74 -8.77 23.02 9.20
N GLN A 75 -9.20 22.23 8.22
CA GLN A 75 -10.55 22.29 7.66
C GLN A 75 -11.59 21.63 8.56
N PHE A 76 -11.21 20.50 9.17
CA PHE A 76 -12.14 19.66 9.94
C PHE A 76 -11.93 19.68 11.45
N LYS A 77 -11.03 20.50 11.97
CA LYS A 77 -10.83 20.67 13.41
C LYS A 77 -12.16 20.96 14.10
N PHE A 78 -12.50 20.11 15.09
CA PHE A 78 -13.77 20.15 15.85
C PHE A 78 -15.04 19.90 15.02
N LYS A 79 -14.93 19.28 13.86
CA LYS A 79 -16.05 18.87 13.02
C LYS A 79 -15.99 17.36 12.81
N GLN A 80 -17.12 16.78 12.43
CA GLN A 80 -17.12 15.42 11.89
C GLN A 80 -16.44 15.43 10.52
N ALA A 81 -15.64 14.40 10.25
CA ALA A 81 -14.97 14.20 8.99
C ALA A 81 -15.05 12.73 8.59
N THR A 82 -15.04 12.49 7.29
CA THR A 82 -15.13 11.17 6.68
C THR A 82 -13.85 10.84 5.91
N PHE A 83 -13.73 9.61 5.44
CA PHE A 83 -12.66 9.24 4.49
C PHE A 83 -12.81 9.95 3.13
N ASP A 84 -14.02 10.31 2.72
CA ASP A 84 -14.26 11.06 1.47
C ASP A 84 -13.76 12.51 1.58
N ASP A 85 -13.90 13.13 2.75
CA ASP A 85 -13.30 14.44 3.05
C ASP A 85 -11.77 14.36 3.00
N LEU A 86 -11.20 13.29 3.54
CA LEU A 86 -9.77 13.03 3.50
C LEU A 86 -9.30 12.84 2.05
N GLN A 87 -10.00 12.00 1.25
CA GLN A 87 -9.74 11.80 -0.16
C GLN A 87 -9.72 13.11 -0.94
N THR A 88 -10.76 13.94 -0.77
CA THR A 88 -10.88 15.24 -1.42
C THR A 88 -9.71 16.14 -1.08
N THR A 89 -9.31 16.17 0.19
CA THR A 89 -8.18 16.98 0.66
C THR A 89 -6.87 16.50 0.03
N PHE A 90 -6.61 15.19 0.03
CA PHE A 90 -5.40 14.60 -0.55
C PHE A 90 -5.34 14.82 -2.06
N SER A 91 -6.47 14.63 -2.77
CA SER A 91 -6.57 14.86 -4.21
C SER A 91 -6.28 16.32 -4.58
N THR A 92 -6.84 17.26 -3.83
CA THR A 92 -6.61 18.70 -4.04
C THR A 92 -5.15 19.08 -3.84
N ILE A 93 -4.51 18.60 -2.78
CA ILE A 93 -3.11 18.93 -2.48
C ILE A 93 -2.15 18.30 -3.50
N ALA A 94 -2.46 17.11 -3.96
CA ALA A 94 -1.65 16.36 -4.92
C ALA A 94 -1.85 16.86 -6.37
N GLY A 95 -2.97 17.53 -6.67
CA GLY A 95 -3.38 17.80 -8.05
C GLY A 95 -3.69 16.53 -8.85
N LYS A 96 -4.08 15.45 -8.15
CA LYS A 96 -4.33 14.11 -8.71
C LYS A 96 -5.56 13.50 -8.05
N ASP A 97 -6.38 12.77 -8.82
CA ASP A 97 -7.53 12.04 -8.28
C ASP A 97 -7.09 10.76 -7.55
N PHE A 98 -7.47 10.65 -6.27
CA PHE A 98 -7.26 9.49 -5.41
C PHE A 98 -8.53 8.66 -5.19
N SER A 99 -9.63 8.92 -5.91
CA SER A 99 -10.92 8.23 -5.72
C SER A 99 -10.77 6.71 -5.81
N GLN A 100 -10.08 6.22 -6.83
CA GLN A 100 -9.85 4.80 -7.02
C GLN A 100 -8.93 4.20 -5.93
N HIS A 101 -7.94 4.94 -5.49
CA HIS A 101 -7.05 4.49 -4.40
C HIS A 101 -7.83 4.32 -3.10
N PHE A 102 -8.69 5.29 -2.75
CA PHE A 102 -9.57 5.19 -1.58
C PHE A 102 -10.61 4.08 -1.74
N ALA A 103 -11.25 3.95 -2.91
CA ALA A 103 -12.22 2.91 -3.18
C ALA A 103 -11.66 1.50 -2.93
N GLN A 104 -10.48 1.20 -3.45
CA GLN A 104 -9.89 -0.14 -3.31
C GLN A 104 -9.32 -0.43 -1.91
N TRP A 105 -8.89 0.57 -1.13
CA TRP A 105 -8.23 0.32 0.15
C TRP A 105 -9.11 0.63 1.36
N ILE A 106 -10.00 1.61 1.27
CA ILE A 106 -10.84 2.08 2.37
C ILE A 106 -12.24 1.48 2.33
N HIS A 107 -12.87 1.50 1.14
CA HIS A 107 -14.27 1.08 0.99
C HIS A 107 -14.44 -0.40 0.65
N ARG A 108 -13.36 -1.10 0.35
CA ARG A 108 -13.36 -2.51 -0.01
C ARG A 108 -12.66 -3.35 1.07
N SER A 109 -13.23 -4.54 1.40
CA SER A 109 -12.56 -5.59 2.16
C SER A 109 -11.53 -6.31 1.29
N GLY A 110 -10.64 -7.07 1.91
CA GLY A 110 -9.61 -7.84 1.23
C GLY A 110 -8.29 -7.08 1.07
N ALA A 111 -7.33 -7.81 0.55
CA ALA A 111 -6.01 -7.35 0.16
C ALA A 111 -5.58 -8.06 -1.12
N PRO A 112 -4.66 -7.49 -1.90
CA PRO A 112 -4.12 -8.17 -3.06
C PRO A 112 -3.33 -9.42 -2.64
N ASN A 113 -3.46 -10.48 -3.40
CA ASN A 113 -2.64 -11.67 -3.28
C ASN A 113 -1.80 -11.79 -4.55
N LEU A 114 -0.49 -11.58 -4.41
CA LEU A 114 0.44 -11.54 -5.52
C LEU A 114 1.24 -12.83 -5.58
N HIS A 115 1.31 -13.43 -6.76
CA HIS A 115 2.12 -14.60 -7.04
C HIS A 115 3.15 -14.27 -8.13
N LEU A 116 4.44 -14.36 -7.77
CA LEU A 116 5.53 -14.26 -8.74
C LEU A 116 5.67 -15.60 -9.47
N LYS A 117 5.11 -15.68 -10.67
CA LYS A 117 5.17 -16.90 -11.50
C LYS A 117 6.53 -17.16 -12.11
N GLN A 118 7.19 -16.08 -12.53
CA GLN A 118 8.47 -16.17 -13.19
C GLN A 118 9.32 -14.94 -12.91
N ALA A 119 10.60 -15.17 -12.69
CA ALA A 119 11.64 -14.15 -12.69
C ALA A 119 12.78 -14.67 -13.57
N HIS A 120 13.15 -13.90 -14.60
CA HIS A 120 14.23 -14.25 -15.52
C HIS A 120 15.14 -13.05 -15.75
N ALA A 121 16.42 -13.24 -15.51
CA ALA A 121 17.46 -12.25 -15.79
C ALA A 121 18.21 -12.63 -17.07
N GLU A 122 18.27 -11.70 -18.01
CA GLU A 122 18.97 -11.83 -19.27
C GLU A 122 20.13 -10.84 -19.32
N ARG A 123 21.32 -11.31 -19.66
CA ARG A 123 22.48 -10.43 -19.82
C ARG A 123 22.38 -9.73 -21.17
N THR A 124 22.57 -8.42 -21.17
CA THR A 124 22.59 -7.56 -22.36
C THR A 124 23.93 -6.84 -22.47
N ALA A 125 24.17 -6.18 -23.60
CA ALA A 125 25.37 -5.36 -23.78
C ALA A 125 25.48 -4.16 -22.80
N GLN A 126 24.34 -3.76 -22.15
CA GLN A 126 24.26 -2.62 -21.27
C GLN A 126 24.03 -3.03 -19.79
N GLY A 127 24.15 -4.31 -19.45
CA GLY A 127 23.91 -4.84 -18.10
C GLY A 127 22.95 -6.02 -18.12
N PHE A 128 21.94 -5.98 -17.26
CA PHE A 128 20.93 -7.04 -17.14
C PHE A 128 19.52 -6.51 -17.40
N LYS A 129 18.72 -7.33 -18.08
CA LYS A 129 17.28 -7.14 -18.21
C LYS A 129 16.56 -8.15 -17.34
N LEU A 130 15.78 -7.67 -16.37
CA LEU A 130 14.93 -8.50 -15.52
C LEU A 130 13.50 -8.52 -16.08
N LYS A 131 12.98 -9.72 -16.31
CA LYS A 131 11.58 -9.97 -16.69
C LYS A 131 10.89 -10.64 -15.51
N LEU A 132 9.75 -10.09 -15.08
CA LEU A 132 8.93 -10.61 -13.98
C LEU A 132 7.54 -10.90 -14.49
N LEU A 133 7.02 -12.09 -14.22
CA LEU A 133 5.62 -12.43 -14.47
C LEU A 133 4.90 -12.51 -13.12
N VAL A 134 4.04 -11.53 -12.84
CA VAL A 134 3.32 -11.42 -11.58
C VAL A 134 1.82 -11.57 -11.81
N GLU A 135 1.18 -12.44 -11.06
CA GLU A 135 -0.26 -12.68 -11.11
C GLU A 135 -0.93 -12.21 -9.83
N GLN A 136 -2.11 -11.58 -9.96
CA GLN A 136 -3.04 -11.32 -8.87
C GLN A 136 -3.99 -12.52 -8.72
N THR A 137 -3.95 -13.20 -7.57
CA THR A 137 -4.67 -14.47 -7.34
C THR A 137 -5.84 -14.36 -6.35
N GLN A 138 -6.07 -13.18 -5.76
CA GLN A 138 -7.22 -12.95 -4.88
C GLN A 138 -8.55 -13.13 -5.64
N PRO A 139 -9.60 -13.59 -4.97
CA PRO A 139 -10.95 -13.63 -5.55
C PRO A 139 -11.51 -12.21 -5.72
N GLY A 140 -12.37 -12.04 -6.73
CA GLY A 140 -13.06 -10.78 -7.01
C GLY A 140 -12.26 -9.79 -7.86
N GLU A 141 -12.45 -8.51 -7.62
CA GLU A 141 -11.86 -7.45 -8.42
C GLU A 141 -10.34 -7.35 -8.25
N LEU A 142 -9.67 -6.99 -9.33
CA LEU A 142 -8.23 -6.73 -9.31
C LEU A 142 -7.92 -5.41 -8.59
N TYR A 143 -6.73 -5.33 -8.05
CA TYR A 143 -6.18 -4.09 -7.52
C TYR A 143 -5.34 -3.39 -8.58
N GLN A 144 -5.37 -2.08 -8.59
CA GLN A 144 -4.35 -1.28 -9.27
C GLN A 144 -3.24 -0.99 -8.30
N LEU A 145 -2.07 -1.54 -8.58
CA LEU A 145 -0.93 -1.50 -7.66
C LEU A 145 0.28 -0.88 -8.34
N THR A 146 1.00 -0.07 -7.59
CA THR A 146 2.39 0.30 -7.87
C THR A 146 3.27 -0.43 -6.86
N VAL A 147 3.96 -1.46 -7.31
CA VAL A 147 4.76 -2.35 -6.44
C VAL A 147 6.22 -1.96 -6.55
N PRO A 148 6.87 -1.56 -5.43
CA PRO A 148 8.31 -1.33 -5.42
C PRO A 148 9.06 -2.66 -5.56
N VAL A 149 10.06 -2.66 -6.44
CA VAL A 149 10.95 -3.79 -6.68
C VAL A 149 12.38 -3.38 -6.36
N SER A 150 13.07 -4.22 -5.62
CA SER A 150 14.47 -4.02 -5.24
C SER A 150 15.30 -5.17 -5.81
N VAL A 151 16.33 -4.86 -6.57
CA VAL A 151 17.22 -5.84 -7.20
C VAL A 151 18.64 -5.60 -6.72
N THR A 152 19.23 -6.59 -6.06
CA THR A 152 20.64 -6.56 -5.66
C THR A 152 21.45 -7.42 -6.62
N LEU A 153 22.49 -6.85 -7.20
CA LEU A 153 23.44 -7.59 -8.05
C LEU A 153 24.54 -8.21 -7.17
N GLU A 154 25.05 -9.34 -7.60
CA GLU A 154 26.16 -9.99 -6.92
C GLU A 154 27.38 -9.06 -6.87
N GLY A 155 27.93 -8.85 -5.68
CA GLY A 155 29.05 -7.94 -5.45
C GLY A 155 28.69 -6.47 -5.24
N GLU A 156 27.40 -6.10 -5.30
CA GLU A 156 26.95 -4.75 -4.98
C GLU A 156 26.33 -4.68 -3.57
N GLU A 157 26.68 -3.64 -2.81
CA GLU A 157 26.08 -3.39 -1.49
C GLU A 157 24.70 -2.70 -1.57
N LEU A 158 24.46 -1.96 -2.64
CA LEU A 158 23.24 -1.20 -2.84
C LEU A 158 22.31 -1.88 -3.85
N ALA A 159 21.04 -1.95 -3.49
CA ALA A 159 20.01 -2.46 -4.37
C ALA A 159 19.51 -1.40 -5.36
N HIS A 160 19.30 -1.79 -6.60
CA HIS A 160 18.60 -0.98 -7.60
C HIS A 160 17.12 -0.97 -7.29
N GLN A 161 16.54 0.23 -7.15
CA GLN A 161 15.12 0.42 -6.86
C GLN A 161 14.34 0.73 -8.13
N SER A 162 13.22 0.05 -8.32
CA SER A 162 12.30 0.28 -9.43
C SER A 162 10.86 0.11 -8.96
N GLN A 163 9.90 0.41 -9.82
CA GLN A 163 8.47 0.19 -9.57
C GLN A 163 7.84 -0.49 -10.78
N ILE A 164 6.93 -1.42 -10.51
CA ILE A 164 6.10 -2.07 -11.52
C ILE A 164 4.63 -1.75 -11.27
N VAL A 165 3.87 -1.56 -12.34
CA VAL A 165 2.42 -1.31 -12.27
C VAL A 165 1.70 -2.61 -12.58
N LEU A 166 0.85 -3.04 -11.64
CA LEU A 166 0.01 -4.23 -11.79
C LEU A 166 -1.45 -3.80 -11.86
N ASN A 167 -2.05 -3.86 -13.03
CA ASN A 167 -3.44 -3.46 -13.28
C ASN A 167 -4.24 -4.53 -14.04
N GLN A 168 -3.65 -5.68 -14.28
CA GLN A 168 -4.25 -6.83 -14.94
C GLN A 168 -4.09 -8.07 -14.04
N LYS A 169 -4.78 -9.16 -14.40
CA LYS A 169 -4.67 -10.41 -13.67
C LYS A 169 -3.23 -10.96 -13.72
N THR A 170 -2.62 -10.88 -14.88
CA THR A 170 -1.22 -11.27 -15.10
C THR A 170 -0.51 -10.09 -15.78
N ASN A 171 0.62 -9.67 -15.21
CA ASN A 171 1.41 -8.53 -15.65
C ASN A 171 2.84 -9.00 -15.97
N ASP A 172 3.39 -8.51 -17.09
CA ASP A 172 4.72 -8.84 -17.62
C ASP A 172 5.56 -7.56 -17.74
#